data_5c15541ff4738f600a9baff1926f6ff3
#
_entry.id   5c15541ff4738f600a9baff1926f6ff3
#
_cell.length_a   1.000
_cell.length_b   1.000
_cell.length_c   1.000
_cell.angle_alpha   90.00
_cell.angle_beta   90.00
_cell.angle_gamma   90.00
#
_symmetry.space_group_name_H-M   'P 1'
#
loop_
_entity.id
_entity.type
_entity.pdbx_description
1 polymer ?
#
loop_
_entity_poly.entity_id
_entity_poly.type
_entity_poly.pdbx_seq_one_letter_code
_entity_poly.pdbx_strand_id
1 'polypeptide(L)'
;MFKKRKGIHVPYNKQGLIYFTCMNVKDMPEAVQQKILNLCIEVGQEDYRALYEVLTNAYKSVLSVSLEHFVSEKRLYRMRKEFYEKW
;
A
#
# COMPACT_ATOMS: atom_id res chain seq x y z
N MET A 1 10.12 8.31 -10.75
CA MET A 1 9.46 7.41 -11.70
C MET A 1 9.11 6.08 -11.03
N PHE A 2 7.94 5.55 -11.29
CA PHE A 2 7.54 4.26 -10.73
C PHE A 2 8.30 3.10 -11.36
N LYS A 3 8.73 2.16 -10.52
CA LYS A 3 9.36 0.90 -10.96
C LYS A 3 8.45 -0.27 -10.64
N LYS A 4 8.28 -1.20 -11.60
CA LYS A 4 7.53 -2.42 -11.36
C LYS A 4 8.14 -3.21 -10.20
N ARG A 5 7.32 -3.60 -9.23
CA ARG A 5 7.76 -4.38 -8.07
C ARG A 5 7.85 -5.85 -8.44
N LYS A 6 8.99 -6.46 -8.13
CA LYS A 6 9.20 -7.89 -8.36
C LYS A 6 8.31 -8.71 -7.42
N GLY A 7 7.83 -9.85 -7.92
CA GLY A 7 7.01 -10.75 -7.14
C GLY A 7 5.54 -10.37 -7.02
N ILE A 8 5.14 -9.22 -7.54
CA ILE A 8 3.73 -8.81 -7.60
C ILE A 8 3.18 -9.19 -8.98
N HIS A 9 2.17 -10.05 -9.00
CA HIS A 9 1.58 -10.57 -10.24
C HIS A 9 0.51 -9.60 -10.79
N VAL A 10 0.94 -8.38 -11.10
CA VAL A 10 0.08 -7.33 -11.63
C VAL A 10 0.85 -6.62 -12.74
N PRO A 11 0.22 -6.32 -13.88
CA PRO A 11 0.90 -5.63 -14.97
C PRO A 11 1.49 -4.29 -14.56
N TYR A 12 2.57 -3.88 -15.22
CA TYR A 12 3.28 -2.65 -14.90
C TYR A 12 2.37 -1.43 -14.84
N ASN A 13 1.52 -1.24 -15.85
CA ASN A 13 0.63 -0.07 -15.90
C ASN A 13 -0.36 -0.06 -14.73
N LYS A 14 -0.88 -1.21 -14.36
CA LYS A 14 -1.79 -1.32 -13.23
C LYS A 14 -1.08 -1.06 -11.91
N GLN A 15 0.15 -1.56 -11.75
CA GLN A 15 0.95 -1.26 -10.56
C GLN A 15 1.19 0.24 -10.44
N GLY A 16 1.54 0.91 -11.54
CA GLY A 16 1.73 2.35 -11.56
C GLY A 16 0.47 3.12 -11.17
N LEU A 17 -0.68 2.71 -11.70
CA LEU A 17 -1.97 3.32 -11.37
C LEU A 17 -2.27 3.21 -9.87
N ILE A 18 -2.11 2.01 -9.30
CA ILE A 18 -2.34 1.78 -7.87
C ILE A 18 -1.39 2.65 -7.04
N TYR A 19 -0.11 2.65 -7.40
CA TYR A 19 0.91 3.44 -6.71
C TYR A 19 0.56 4.92 -6.67
N PHE A 20 0.30 5.52 -7.82
CA PHE A 20 0.00 6.95 -7.89
C PHE A 20 -1.34 7.31 -7.25
N THR A 21 -2.33 6.43 -7.34
CA THR A 21 -3.62 6.64 -6.69
C THR A 21 -3.45 6.69 -5.16
N CYS A 22 -2.70 5.74 -4.60
CA CYS A 22 -2.45 5.70 -3.16
C CYS A 22 -1.62 6.91 -2.69
N MET A 23 -0.58 7.27 -3.45
CA MET A 23 0.27 8.41 -3.10
C MET A 23 -0.48 9.75 -3.15
N ASN A 24 -1.55 9.82 -3.93
CA ASN A 24 -2.38 11.02 -4.05
C ASN A 24 -3.73 10.85 -3.37
N VAL A 25 -3.81 10.02 -2.36
CA VAL A 25 -5.09 9.67 -1.71
C VAL A 25 -5.87 10.88 -1.25
N LYS A 26 -5.19 11.91 -0.75
CA LYS A 26 -5.85 13.13 -0.25
C LYS A 26 -6.58 13.90 -1.35
N ASP A 27 -6.15 13.74 -2.59
CA ASP A 27 -6.74 14.41 -3.75
C ASP A 27 -7.74 13.54 -4.51
N MET A 28 -7.95 12.31 -4.03
CA MET A 28 -8.88 11.37 -4.67
C MET A 28 -10.31 11.62 -4.20
N PRO A 29 -11.31 11.25 -5.03
CA PRO A 29 -12.70 11.24 -4.58
C PRO A 29 -12.88 10.36 -3.34
N GLU A 30 -13.85 10.70 -2.52
CA GLU A 30 -14.13 9.98 -1.27
C GLU A 30 -14.29 8.47 -1.48
N ALA A 31 -14.96 8.08 -2.56
CA ALA A 31 -15.16 6.66 -2.89
C ALA A 31 -13.82 5.93 -3.07
N VAL A 32 -12.83 6.57 -3.69
CA VAL A 32 -11.51 5.99 -3.89
C VAL A 32 -10.73 5.95 -2.58
N GLN A 33 -10.81 7.01 -1.77
CA GLN A 33 -10.20 7.04 -0.44
C GLN A 33 -10.74 5.90 0.42
N GLN A 34 -12.04 5.68 0.38
CA GLN A 34 -12.69 4.62 1.15
C GLN A 34 -12.28 3.24 0.64
N LYS A 35 -12.14 3.08 -0.68
CA LYS A 35 -11.66 1.82 -1.27
C LYS A 35 -10.28 1.46 -0.75
N ILE A 36 -9.37 2.44 -0.72
CA ILE A 36 -8.00 2.23 -0.23
C ILE A 36 -8.03 1.79 1.23
N LEU A 37 -8.78 2.51 2.06
CA LEU A 37 -8.87 2.20 3.49
C LEU A 37 -9.48 0.83 3.74
N ASN A 38 -10.59 0.52 3.07
CA ASN A 38 -11.27 -0.77 3.24
C ASN A 38 -10.38 -1.93 2.84
N LEU A 39 -9.65 -1.78 1.75
CA LEU A 39 -8.73 -2.83 1.29
C LEU A 39 -7.54 -2.99 2.25
N CYS A 40 -7.04 -1.90 2.83
CA CYS A 40 -6.02 -1.96 3.86
C CYS A 40 -6.51 -2.72 5.10
N ILE A 41 -7.75 -2.49 5.51
CA ILE A 41 -8.35 -3.19 6.65
C ILE A 41 -8.48 -4.68 6.34
N GLU A 42 -8.96 -5.02 5.14
CA GLU A 42 -9.11 -6.41 4.72
C GLU A 42 -7.78 -7.15 4.70
N VAL A 43 -6.76 -6.55 4.10
CA VAL A 43 -5.45 -7.18 3.91
C VAL A 43 -4.61 -7.14 5.18
N GLY A 44 -4.61 -5.99 5.84
CA GLY A 44 -3.73 -5.74 6.98
C GLY A 44 -4.30 -6.19 8.32
N GLN A 45 -5.62 -6.29 8.43
CA GLN A 45 -6.32 -6.62 9.66
C GLN A 45 -5.86 -5.71 10.81
N GLU A 46 -5.33 -6.23 11.90
CA GLU A 46 -4.86 -5.42 13.03
C GLU A 46 -3.70 -4.47 12.66
N ASP A 47 -2.96 -4.79 11.60
CA ASP A 47 -1.83 -3.98 11.14
C ASP A 47 -2.18 -3.07 9.96
N TYR A 48 -3.47 -2.83 9.71
CA TYR A 48 -3.91 -2.06 8.54
C TYR A 48 -3.34 -0.64 8.50
N ARG A 49 -3.11 -0.04 9.66
CA ARG A 49 -2.55 1.32 9.73
C ARG A 49 -1.12 1.37 9.21
N ALA A 50 -0.32 0.35 9.51
CA ALA A 50 1.03 0.24 9.00
C ALA A 50 1.01 0.09 7.47
N LEU A 51 0.13 -0.77 6.96
CA LEU A 51 -0.03 -0.95 5.52
C LEU A 51 -0.48 0.34 4.84
N TYR A 52 -1.47 1.02 5.40
CA TYR A 52 -1.95 2.30 4.86
C TYR A 52 -0.81 3.31 4.77
N GLU A 53 0.02 3.40 5.79
CA GLU A 53 1.14 4.33 5.80
C GLU A 53 2.20 3.98 4.74
N VAL A 54 2.51 2.70 4.57
CA VAL A 54 3.43 2.25 3.51
C VAL A 54 2.93 2.65 2.12
N LEU A 55 1.61 2.55 1.90
CA LEU A 55 1.02 2.81 0.59
C LEU A 55 0.86 4.30 0.28
N THR A 56 0.63 5.13 1.31
CA THR A 56 0.21 6.52 1.10
C THR A 56 1.24 7.55 1.50
N ASN A 57 2.27 7.19 2.25
CA ASN A 57 3.28 8.14 2.70
C ASN A 57 4.57 7.98 1.91
N ALA A 58 4.81 8.92 0.97
CA ALA A 58 5.99 8.91 0.11
C ALA A 58 7.30 9.17 0.87
N TYR A 59 7.22 9.74 2.06
CA TYR A 59 8.40 10.14 2.85
C TYR A 59 8.88 9.07 3.81
N LYS A 60 8.14 7.99 3.98
CA LYS A 60 8.52 6.90 4.88
C LYS A 60 8.87 5.64 4.11
N SER A 61 10.00 5.04 4.49
CA SER A 61 10.39 3.73 3.95
C SER A 61 9.64 2.62 4.66
N VAL A 62 9.64 1.44 4.07
CA VAL A 62 9.07 0.25 4.73
C VAL A 62 9.76 0.00 6.07
N LEU A 63 11.08 0.22 6.13
CA LEU A 63 11.82 0.05 7.39
C LEU A 63 11.32 1.02 8.47
N SER A 64 11.13 2.29 8.14
CA SER A 64 10.61 3.28 9.10
C SER A 64 9.25 2.87 9.64
N VAL A 65 8.34 2.46 8.76
CA VAL A 65 6.99 2.02 9.16
C VAL A 65 7.06 0.77 10.02
N SER A 66 7.93 -0.17 9.65
CA SER A 66 8.17 -1.40 10.41
C SER A 66 8.56 -1.08 11.86
N LEU A 67 9.49 -0.15 12.05
CA LEU A 67 9.97 0.22 13.36
C LEU A 67 8.91 0.96 14.19
N GLU A 68 8.15 1.86 13.55
CA GLU A 68 7.12 2.64 14.24
C GLU A 68 5.92 1.80 14.69
N HIS A 69 5.51 0.85 13.87
CA HIS A 69 4.31 0.05 14.11
C HIS A 69 4.59 -1.33 14.69
N PHE A 70 5.87 -1.68 14.89
CA PHE A 70 6.28 -3.00 15.37
C PHE A 70 5.74 -4.13 14.49
N VAL A 71 5.79 -3.92 13.18
CA VAL A 71 5.38 -4.89 12.16
C VAL A 71 6.61 -5.23 11.33
N SER A 72 6.89 -6.52 11.10
CA SER A 72 8.08 -6.91 10.34
C SER A 72 8.03 -6.39 8.90
N GLU A 73 9.20 -6.07 8.34
CA GLU A 73 9.29 -5.67 6.94
C GLU A 73 8.73 -6.75 6.01
N LYS A 74 9.04 -8.01 6.30
CA LYS A 74 8.56 -9.14 5.51
C LYS A 74 7.04 -9.16 5.45
N ARG A 75 6.37 -8.92 6.57
CA ARG A 75 4.91 -8.86 6.62
C ARG A 75 4.38 -7.66 5.83
N LEU A 76 5.02 -6.51 5.94
CA LEU A 76 4.62 -5.31 5.19
C LEU A 76 4.75 -5.52 3.69
N TYR A 77 5.84 -6.14 3.21
CA TYR A 77 6.00 -6.43 1.79
C TYR A 77 4.94 -7.42 1.30
N ARG A 78 4.60 -8.43 2.11
CA ARG A 78 3.57 -9.40 1.77
C ARG A 78 2.19 -8.74 1.70
N MET A 79 1.86 -7.89 2.66
CA MET A 79 0.58 -7.18 2.66
C MET A 79 0.47 -6.23 1.47
N ARG A 80 1.55 -5.53 1.12
CA ARG A 80 1.55 -4.65 -0.05
C ARG A 80 1.31 -5.43 -1.34
N LYS A 81 1.95 -6.57 -1.49
CA LYS A 81 1.74 -7.46 -2.63
C LYS A 81 0.27 -7.87 -2.73
N GLU A 82 -0.31 -8.32 -1.62
CA GLU A 82 -1.71 -8.74 -1.57
C GLU A 82 -2.65 -7.57 -1.89
N PHE A 83 -2.37 -6.40 -1.36
CA PHE A 83 -3.15 -5.19 -1.66
C PHE A 83 -3.17 -4.92 -3.17
N TYR A 84 -2.01 -4.95 -3.82
CA TYR A 84 -1.92 -4.71 -5.26
C TYR A 84 -2.69 -5.77 -6.04
N GLU A 85 -2.61 -7.02 -5.63
CA GLU A 85 -3.27 -8.13 -6.32
C GLU A 85 -4.79 -8.11 -6.16
N LYS A 86 -5.28 -7.59 -5.04
CA LYS A 86 -6.72 -7.47 -4.77
C LYS A 86 -7.35 -6.17 -5.28
N TRP A 87 -6.53 -5.22 -5.67
CA TRP A 87 -7.04 -3.95 -6.18
C TRP A 87 -7.94 -4.17 -7.39
#